data_a3eb1f04ca43533f3879520393c4dcd1
#
_entry.id   a3eb1f04ca43533f3879520393c4dcd1
#
_cell.length_a   1.000
_cell.length_b   1.000
_cell.length_c   1.000
_cell.angle_alpha   90.00
_cell.angle_beta   90.00
_cell.angle_gamma   90.00
#
_symmetry.space_group_name_H-M   'P 1'
#
loop_
_entity.id
_entity.type
_entity.pdbx_description
1 polymer ?
#
loop_
_entity_poly.entity_id
_entity_poly.type
_entity_poly.pdbx_seq_one_letter_code
_entity_poly.pdbx_strand_id
1 'polypeptide(L)'
;GDIKSPETTLDEIFHYLAVSDKPCIIAIDEFQQVAQYPEKNTEALLRTYVQHCDKAHFIFAGSQRHLMGEMFISPARPFYQSVSILHLSAIDKQKYMEFVQHHFRMAQKNIDITVFDSLYNRFEGITWYLQKILNILFAMTPKGEVCGGEMIEQAVDFILDSYSFTYSELLYQLPEKQKELMIAICKEGKATA
;
A
#
# COMPACT_ATOMS: atom_id res chain seq x y z
N GLY A 1 27.40 -19.99 -9.18
CA GLY A 1 27.31 -20.14 -7.73
C GLY A 1 26.20 -21.13 -7.43
N ASP A 2 26.46 -22.07 -6.57
CA ASP A 2 25.46 -23.05 -6.17
C ASP A 2 24.27 -22.34 -5.52
N ILE A 3 23.06 -22.71 -5.95
CA ILE A 3 21.83 -22.23 -5.33
C ILE A 3 21.76 -22.92 -3.95
N LYS A 4 21.95 -22.15 -2.89
CA LYS A 4 21.79 -22.64 -1.52
C LYS A 4 20.33 -23.03 -1.26
N SER A 5 20.12 -24.01 -0.40
CA SER A 5 18.74 -24.34 0.02
C SER A 5 18.12 -23.15 0.78
N PRO A 6 16.81 -22.98 0.76
CA PRO A 6 16.13 -21.94 1.54
C PRO A 6 16.49 -21.97 3.03
N GLU A 7 16.61 -23.16 3.61
CA GLU A 7 17.01 -23.35 5.00
C GLU A 7 18.42 -22.84 5.26
N THR A 8 19.40 -23.19 4.42
CA THR A 8 20.78 -22.69 4.54
C THR A 8 20.83 -21.16 4.49
N THR A 9 20.01 -20.55 3.65
CA THR A 9 19.93 -19.09 3.53
C THR A 9 19.34 -18.46 4.80
N LEU A 10 18.28 -19.03 5.36
CA LEU A 10 17.69 -18.58 6.63
C LEU A 10 18.68 -18.72 7.78
N ASP A 11 19.37 -19.87 7.90
CA ASP A 11 20.41 -20.08 8.90
C ASP A 11 21.49 -18.99 8.86
N GLU A 12 21.99 -18.64 7.69
CA GLU A 12 23.00 -17.59 7.53
C GLU A 12 22.47 -16.21 7.93
N ILE A 13 21.24 -15.86 7.53
CA ILE A 13 20.60 -14.58 7.87
C ILE A 13 20.42 -14.49 9.39
N PHE A 14 19.82 -15.50 10.00
CA PHE A 14 19.52 -15.47 11.43
C PHE A 14 20.79 -15.59 12.29
N HIS A 15 21.82 -16.33 11.82
CA HIS A 15 23.14 -16.31 12.45
C HIS A 15 23.74 -14.90 12.43
N TYR A 16 23.71 -14.21 11.28
CA TYR A 16 24.18 -12.84 11.18
C TYR A 16 23.47 -11.91 12.17
N LEU A 17 22.14 -12.02 12.29
CA LEU A 17 21.36 -11.23 13.24
C LEU A 17 21.75 -11.54 14.69
N ALA A 18 21.97 -12.81 15.01
CA ALA A 18 22.33 -13.25 16.37
C ALA A 18 23.70 -12.73 16.84
N VAL A 19 24.67 -12.62 15.92
CA VAL A 19 26.04 -12.13 16.25
C VAL A 19 26.20 -10.63 16.04
N SER A 20 25.17 -9.92 15.58
CA SER A 20 25.22 -8.48 15.37
C SER A 20 25.46 -7.71 16.68
N ASP A 21 26.38 -6.75 16.65
CA ASP A 21 26.66 -5.85 17.77
C ASP A 21 25.58 -4.79 17.98
N LYS A 22 24.72 -4.59 16.98
CA LYS A 22 23.66 -3.59 16.99
C LYS A 22 22.29 -4.25 16.95
N PRO A 23 21.29 -3.71 17.65
CA PRO A 23 19.91 -4.16 17.49
C PRO A 23 19.46 -3.93 16.04
N CYS A 24 18.82 -4.95 15.46
CA CYS A 24 18.34 -4.92 14.10
C CYS A 24 16.81 -4.72 14.06
N ILE A 25 16.32 -3.99 13.08
CA ILE A 25 14.90 -3.91 12.75
C ILE A 25 14.72 -4.50 11.34
N ILE A 26 13.95 -5.57 11.23
CA ILE A 26 13.72 -6.30 10.00
C ILE A 26 12.26 -6.10 9.59
N ALA A 27 12.04 -5.42 8.47
CA ALA A 27 10.72 -5.29 7.87
C ALA A 27 10.59 -6.27 6.70
N ILE A 28 9.52 -7.09 6.75
CA ILE A 28 9.18 -8.05 5.69
C ILE A 28 7.85 -7.59 5.10
N ASP A 29 7.90 -7.14 3.85
CA ASP A 29 6.72 -6.70 3.12
C ASP A 29 6.03 -7.86 2.41
N GLU A 30 4.74 -7.71 2.11
CA GLU A 30 3.88 -8.73 1.51
C GLU A 30 3.96 -10.09 2.22
N PHE A 31 4.03 -10.05 3.56
CA PHE A 31 4.29 -11.23 4.40
C PHE A 31 3.27 -12.35 4.18
N GLN A 32 2.04 -12.06 3.76
CA GLN A 32 1.04 -13.08 3.44
C GLN A 32 1.51 -14.03 2.32
N GLN A 33 2.50 -13.65 1.51
CA GLN A 33 3.05 -14.54 0.48
C GLN A 33 3.69 -15.80 1.07
N VAL A 34 4.18 -15.73 2.31
CA VAL A 34 4.76 -16.88 3.02
C VAL A 34 3.75 -18.03 3.15
N ALA A 35 2.46 -17.71 3.29
CA ALA A 35 1.40 -18.72 3.35
C ALA A 35 1.12 -19.41 2.01
N GLN A 36 1.64 -18.90 0.90
CA GLN A 36 1.42 -19.40 -0.46
C GLN A 36 2.64 -20.12 -1.03
N TYR A 37 3.74 -20.21 -0.29
CA TYR A 37 4.93 -20.93 -0.76
C TYR A 37 4.64 -22.43 -0.94
N PRO A 38 5.16 -23.03 -2.02
CA PRO A 38 4.95 -24.44 -2.32
C PRO A 38 5.61 -25.38 -1.30
N GLU A 39 6.67 -24.92 -0.64
CA GLU A 39 7.37 -25.67 0.39
C GLU A 39 6.51 -25.76 1.65
N LYS A 40 6.24 -26.97 2.07
CA LYS A 40 5.46 -27.23 3.29
C LYS A 40 6.20 -26.71 4.52
N ASN A 41 5.45 -26.11 5.43
CA ASN A 41 5.94 -25.61 6.72
C ASN A 41 6.85 -24.37 6.68
N THR A 42 6.93 -23.62 5.56
CA THR A 42 7.74 -22.39 5.46
C THR A 42 7.38 -21.38 6.57
N GLU A 43 6.08 -21.21 6.85
CA GLU A 43 5.61 -20.33 7.92
C GLU A 43 6.09 -20.80 9.30
N ALA A 44 5.99 -22.11 9.60
CA ALA A 44 6.43 -22.68 10.87
C ALA A 44 7.94 -22.60 11.04
N LEU A 45 8.70 -22.84 9.97
CA LEU A 45 10.15 -22.70 9.96
C LEU A 45 10.55 -21.25 10.25
N LEU A 46 9.99 -20.28 9.55
CA LEU A 46 10.27 -18.86 9.78
C LEU A 46 9.88 -18.44 11.21
N ARG A 47 8.75 -18.93 11.72
CA ARG A 47 8.32 -18.67 13.10
C ARG A 47 9.37 -19.14 14.11
N THR A 48 9.98 -20.30 13.88
CA THR A 48 11.02 -20.85 14.75
C THR A 48 12.26 -19.92 14.79
N TYR A 49 12.72 -19.45 13.65
CA TYR A 49 13.84 -18.51 13.58
C TYR A 49 13.53 -17.17 14.27
N VAL A 50 12.38 -16.58 13.96
CA VAL A 50 11.95 -15.31 14.55
C VAL A 50 11.85 -15.41 16.08
N GLN A 51 11.31 -16.51 16.59
CA GLN A 51 11.12 -16.73 18.04
C GLN A 51 12.42 -16.80 18.82
N HIS A 52 13.49 -17.29 18.20
CA HIS A 52 14.79 -17.45 18.86
C HIS A 52 15.76 -16.29 18.58
N CYS A 53 15.31 -15.25 17.87
CA CYS A 53 16.14 -14.11 17.49
C CYS A 53 15.90 -12.93 18.43
N ASP A 54 16.59 -12.89 19.56
CA ASP A 54 16.41 -11.85 20.59
C ASP A 54 17.02 -10.49 20.22
N LYS A 55 17.89 -10.44 19.20
CA LYS A 55 18.60 -9.22 18.79
C LYS A 55 17.91 -8.46 17.65
N ALA A 56 16.83 -8.98 17.11
CA ALA A 56 16.08 -8.31 16.06
C ALA A 56 14.62 -8.10 16.42
N HIS A 57 14.09 -6.95 16.00
CA HIS A 57 12.66 -6.66 16.01
C HIS A 57 12.12 -6.85 14.61
N PHE A 58 10.98 -7.54 14.49
CA PHE A 58 10.38 -7.86 13.21
C PHE A 58 9.11 -7.05 12.99
N ILE A 59 8.97 -6.50 11.78
CA ILE A 59 7.78 -5.81 11.29
C ILE A 59 7.27 -6.61 10.09
N PHE A 60 6.08 -7.18 10.19
CA PHE A 60 5.42 -7.89 9.10
C PHE A 60 4.38 -6.97 8.47
N ALA A 61 4.60 -6.56 7.23
CA ALA A 61 3.67 -5.74 6.47
C ALA A 61 2.96 -6.59 5.41
N GLY A 62 1.72 -6.24 5.09
CA GLY A 62 0.96 -6.92 4.05
C GLY A 62 -0.29 -6.16 3.67
N SER A 63 -0.65 -6.24 2.40
CA SER A 63 -1.80 -5.55 1.82
C SER A 63 -3.11 -6.35 1.93
N GLN A 64 -3.05 -7.67 2.04
CA GLN A 64 -4.20 -8.55 2.11
C GLN A 64 -4.64 -8.77 3.57
N ARG A 65 -5.49 -7.88 4.08
CA ARG A 65 -5.93 -7.86 5.49
C ARG A 65 -6.49 -9.19 5.98
N HIS A 66 -7.26 -9.89 5.15
CA HIS A 66 -7.85 -11.18 5.53
C HIS A 66 -6.77 -12.23 5.76
N LEU A 67 -5.81 -12.39 4.84
CA LEU A 67 -4.73 -13.35 4.97
C LEU A 67 -3.78 -13.01 6.12
N MET A 68 -3.42 -11.73 6.28
CA MET A 68 -2.63 -11.28 7.43
C MET A 68 -3.37 -11.57 8.75
N GLY A 69 -4.67 -11.29 8.81
CA GLY A 69 -5.48 -11.61 9.98
C GLY A 69 -5.50 -13.11 10.28
N GLU A 70 -5.68 -13.95 9.26
CA GLU A 70 -5.64 -15.40 9.42
C GLU A 70 -4.29 -15.86 10.01
N MET A 71 -3.16 -15.37 9.49
CA MET A 71 -1.82 -15.78 9.95
C MET A 71 -1.55 -15.46 11.42
N PHE A 72 -2.05 -14.32 11.93
CA PHE A 72 -1.72 -13.84 13.28
C PHE A 72 -2.83 -14.02 14.32
N ILE A 73 -4.08 -14.23 13.87
CA ILE A 73 -5.25 -14.33 14.78
C ILE A 73 -5.77 -15.78 14.88
N SER A 74 -5.56 -16.62 13.85
CA SER A 74 -6.05 -18.00 13.88
C SER A 74 -5.19 -18.90 14.76
N PRO A 75 -5.79 -19.64 15.72
CA PRO A 75 -5.05 -20.60 16.56
C PRO A 75 -4.37 -21.74 15.78
N ALA A 76 -4.81 -21.99 14.54
CA ALA A 76 -4.24 -23.03 13.69
C ALA A 76 -2.95 -22.61 12.97
N ARG A 77 -2.52 -21.36 13.12
CA ARG A 77 -1.37 -20.81 12.39
C ARG A 77 -0.13 -20.64 13.28
N PRO A 78 1.08 -20.85 12.73
CA PRO A 78 2.34 -20.75 13.50
C PRO A 78 2.57 -19.39 14.18
N PHE A 79 2.15 -18.29 13.55
CA PHE A 79 2.30 -16.94 14.10
C PHE A 79 1.15 -16.48 15.02
N TYR A 80 0.28 -17.40 15.43
CA TYR A 80 -0.83 -17.06 16.33
C TYR A 80 -0.37 -16.27 17.55
N GLN A 81 -0.98 -15.10 17.79
CA GLN A 81 -0.72 -14.21 18.93
C GLN A 81 0.77 -13.84 19.15
N SER A 82 1.56 -13.81 18.10
CA SER A 82 3.01 -13.54 18.20
C SER A 82 3.40 -12.09 17.95
N VAL A 83 2.45 -11.22 17.60
CA VAL A 83 2.69 -9.82 17.24
C VAL A 83 1.62 -8.89 17.80
N SER A 84 1.97 -7.60 17.90
CA SER A 84 0.98 -6.53 18.05
C SER A 84 0.50 -6.08 16.68
N ILE A 85 -0.81 -6.06 16.45
CA ILE A 85 -1.39 -5.72 15.16
C ILE A 85 -1.62 -4.21 15.09
N LEU A 86 -1.10 -3.56 14.06
CA LEU A 86 -1.36 -2.17 13.72
C LEU A 86 -2.15 -2.09 12.42
N HIS A 87 -3.38 -1.60 12.52
CA HIS A 87 -4.20 -1.34 11.34
C HIS A 87 -3.92 0.05 10.79
N LEU A 88 -3.45 0.14 9.55
CA LEU A 88 -3.32 1.40 8.84
C LEU A 88 -4.67 1.78 8.22
N SER A 89 -5.17 2.93 8.60
CA SER A 89 -6.35 3.59 7.99
C SER A 89 -5.91 4.68 7.02
N ALA A 90 -6.88 5.33 6.36
CA ALA A 90 -6.62 6.55 5.62
C ALA A 90 -5.91 7.60 6.51
N ILE A 91 -5.00 8.36 5.93
CA ILE A 91 -4.33 9.46 6.62
C ILE A 91 -5.40 10.48 7.07
N ASP A 92 -5.30 10.95 8.31
CA ASP A 92 -6.18 11.99 8.82
C ASP A 92 -6.22 13.19 7.84
N LYS A 93 -7.43 13.63 7.51
CA LYS A 93 -7.67 14.63 6.48
C LYS A 93 -6.93 15.94 6.76
N GLN A 94 -6.96 16.39 8.01
CA GLN A 94 -6.34 17.66 8.42
C GLN A 94 -4.81 17.55 8.31
N LYS A 95 -4.22 16.48 8.81
CA LYS A 95 -2.77 16.26 8.73
C LYS A 95 -2.28 16.14 7.27
N TYR A 96 -3.08 15.49 6.43
CA TYR A 96 -2.72 15.36 5.03
C TYR A 96 -2.82 16.69 4.29
N MET A 97 -3.84 17.48 4.58
CA MET A 97 -3.98 18.83 4.05
C MET A 97 -2.80 19.74 4.44
N GLU A 98 -2.40 19.72 5.71
CA GLU A 98 -1.24 20.48 6.20
C GLU A 98 0.05 20.09 5.48
N PHE A 99 0.26 18.79 5.27
CA PHE A 99 1.38 18.26 4.49
C PHE A 99 1.37 18.77 3.05
N VAL A 100 0.23 18.70 2.36
CA VAL A 100 0.09 19.17 0.97
C VAL A 100 0.35 20.66 0.88
N GLN A 101 -0.28 21.46 1.73
CA GLN A 101 -0.07 22.90 1.76
C GLN A 101 1.38 23.28 2.06
N HIS A 102 2.05 22.53 2.95
CA HIS A 102 3.45 22.74 3.23
C HIS A 102 4.30 22.60 1.97
N HIS A 103 4.12 21.50 1.21
CA HIS A 103 4.88 21.26 -0.01
C HIS A 103 4.60 22.28 -1.11
N PHE A 104 3.35 22.70 -1.28
CA PHE A 104 3.01 23.76 -2.24
C PHE A 104 3.72 25.07 -1.87
N ARG A 105 3.66 25.48 -0.60
CA ARG A 105 4.32 26.72 -0.10
C ARG A 105 5.84 26.69 -0.27
N MET A 106 6.47 25.55 0.01
CA MET A 106 7.92 25.38 -0.17
C MET A 106 8.35 25.56 -1.64
N ALA A 107 7.46 25.27 -2.58
CA ALA A 107 7.67 25.49 -4.01
C ALA A 107 7.18 26.88 -4.49
N GLN A 108 6.83 27.79 -3.58
CA GLN A 108 6.23 29.11 -3.91
C GLN A 108 4.91 28.98 -4.68
N LYS A 109 4.09 27.99 -4.36
CA LYS A 109 2.76 27.74 -4.90
C LYS A 109 1.76 27.71 -3.76
N ASN A 110 0.47 27.76 -4.08
CA ASN A 110 -0.59 27.56 -3.12
C ASN A 110 -1.61 26.56 -3.66
N ILE A 111 -2.42 25.99 -2.80
CA ILE A 111 -3.57 25.15 -3.14
C ILE A 111 -4.77 25.61 -2.36
N ASP A 112 -5.90 25.78 -3.05
CA ASP A 112 -7.17 26.09 -2.39
C ASP A 112 -7.59 24.89 -1.52
N ILE A 113 -8.01 25.17 -0.29
CA ILE A 113 -8.47 24.15 0.66
C ILE A 113 -9.66 23.36 0.11
N THR A 114 -10.52 23.99 -0.67
CA THR A 114 -11.68 23.37 -1.30
C THR A 114 -11.30 22.32 -2.34
N VAL A 115 -10.17 22.53 -3.03
CA VAL A 115 -9.59 21.55 -3.96
C VAL A 115 -9.20 20.28 -3.21
N PHE A 116 -8.44 20.41 -2.13
CA PHE A 116 -8.04 19.28 -1.31
C PHE A 116 -9.25 18.55 -0.72
N ASP A 117 -10.22 19.28 -0.19
CA ASP A 117 -11.43 18.75 0.41
C ASP A 117 -12.25 17.95 -0.60
N SER A 118 -12.42 18.48 -1.81
CA SER A 118 -13.11 17.79 -2.91
C SER A 118 -12.42 16.49 -3.28
N LEU A 119 -11.10 16.52 -3.44
CA LEU A 119 -10.31 15.33 -3.78
C LEU A 119 -10.34 14.27 -2.68
N TYR A 120 -10.16 14.68 -1.42
CA TYR A 120 -10.18 13.75 -0.30
C TYR A 120 -11.51 13.01 -0.18
N ASN A 121 -12.62 13.73 -0.37
CA ASN A 121 -13.96 13.14 -0.36
C ASN A 121 -14.22 12.28 -1.60
N ARG A 122 -13.83 12.73 -2.81
CA ARG A 122 -13.99 11.99 -4.07
C ARG A 122 -13.27 10.64 -4.03
N PHE A 123 -12.08 10.60 -3.45
CA PHE A 123 -11.24 9.39 -3.38
C PHE A 123 -11.25 8.71 -2.01
N GLU A 124 -12.17 9.08 -1.13
CA GLU A 124 -12.38 8.44 0.19
C GLU A 124 -11.08 8.33 1.04
N GLY A 125 -10.17 9.27 0.90
CA GLY A 125 -8.88 9.27 1.61
C GLY A 125 -7.87 8.22 1.13
N ILE A 126 -8.13 7.53 0.01
CA ILE A 126 -7.21 6.53 -0.55
C ILE A 126 -5.93 7.22 -1.02
N THR A 127 -4.85 7.00 -0.29
CA THR A 127 -3.59 7.72 -0.44
C THR A 127 -3.00 7.61 -1.84
N TRP A 128 -3.11 6.47 -2.49
CA TRP A 128 -2.56 6.27 -3.84
C TRP A 128 -3.17 7.22 -4.87
N TYR A 129 -4.50 7.34 -4.89
CA TYR A 129 -5.20 8.26 -5.80
C TYR A 129 -4.89 9.71 -5.47
N LEU A 130 -4.92 10.05 -4.18
CA LEU A 130 -4.64 11.41 -3.73
C LEU A 130 -3.23 11.86 -4.07
N GLN A 131 -2.22 11.01 -3.85
CA GLN A 131 -0.85 11.33 -4.23
C GLN A 131 -0.69 11.54 -5.73
N LYS A 132 -1.29 10.69 -6.55
CA LYS A 132 -1.21 10.81 -8.01
C LYS A 132 -1.76 12.16 -8.48
N ILE A 133 -3.00 12.49 -8.10
CA ILE A 133 -3.66 13.70 -8.58
C ILE A 133 -3.01 14.96 -7.99
N LEU A 134 -2.66 14.97 -6.71
CA LEU A 134 -1.99 16.10 -6.07
C LEU A 134 -0.60 16.36 -6.66
N ASN A 135 0.12 15.32 -7.08
CA ASN A 135 1.42 15.48 -7.76
C ASN A 135 1.26 16.15 -9.13
N ILE A 136 0.23 15.79 -9.89
CA ILE A 136 -0.06 16.41 -11.18
C ILE A 136 -0.50 17.87 -10.98
N LEU A 137 -1.41 18.14 -10.05
CA LEU A 137 -1.83 19.49 -9.70
C LEU A 137 -0.65 20.36 -9.26
N PHE A 138 0.24 19.79 -8.44
CA PHE A 138 1.48 20.46 -8.06
C PHE A 138 2.36 20.80 -9.26
N ALA A 139 2.52 19.89 -10.21
CA ALA A 139 3.31 20.10 -11.42
C ALA A 139 2.66 21.16 -12.34
N MET A 140 1.34 21.13 -12.50
CA MET A 140 0.58 22.03 -13.35
C MET A 140 0.49 23.45 -12.80
N THR A 141 0.53 23.63 -11.46
CA THR A 141 0.42 24.95 -10.83
C THR A 141 1.72 25.73 -11.01
N PRO A 142 1.73 26.92 -11.66
CA PRO A 142 2.91 27.76 -11.76
C PRO A 142 3.36 28.33 -10.42
N LYS A 143 4.61 28.77 -10.33
CA LYS A 143 5.11 29.50 -9.15
C LYS A 143 4.36 30.84 -8.99
N GLY A 144 3.99 31.16 -7.78
CA GLY A 144 3.24 32.36 -7.43
C GLY A 144 1.74 32.22 -7.61
N GLU A 145 1.24 31.10 -8.11
CA GLU A 145 -0.18 30.86 -8.38
C GLU A 145 -0.83 29.91 -7.36
N VAL A 146 -2.16 29.88 -7.42
CA VAL A 146 -3.01 29.03 -6.57
C VAL A 146 -3.64 27.95 -7.43
N CYS A 147 -3.48 26.69 -7.02
CA CYS A 147 -4.21 25.57 -7.61
C CYS A 147 -5.69 25.69 -7.28
N GLY A 148 -6.51 25.95 -8.28
CA GLY A 148 -7.96 26.07 -8.19
C GLY A 148 -8.71 24.82 -8.63
N GLY A 149 -10.02 24.80 -8.39
CA GLY A 149 -10.88 23.64 -8.70
C GLY A 149 -10.99 23.31 -10.19
N GLU A 150 -10.79 24.29 -11.06
CA GLU A 150 -10.79 24.13 -12.52
C GLU A 150 -9.68 23.22 -13.05
N MET A 151 -8.61 23.05 -12.26
CA MET A 151 -7.47 22.18 -12.63
C MET A 151 -7.74 20.70 -12.33
N ILE A 152 -8.75 20.36 -11.52
CA ILE A 152 -9.00 18.99 -11.08
C ILE A 152 -9.30 18.07 -12.25
N GLU A 153 -10.25 18.45 -13.11
CA GLU A 153 -10.66 17.59 -14.25
C GLU A 153 -9.53 17.45 -15.26
N GLN A 154 -8.74 18.51 -15.50
CA GLN A 154 -7.55 18.42 -16.35
C GLN A 154 -6.52 17.42 -15.79
N ALA A 155 -6.31 17.40 -14.48
CA ALA A 155 -5.41 16.45 -13.82
C ALA A 155 -5.97 15.02 -13.88
N VAL A 156 -7.27 14.84 -13.75
CA VAL A 156 -7.94 13.54 -13.92
C VAL A 156 -7.79 13.03 -15.35
N ASP A 157 -8.09 13.85 -16.34
CA ASP A 157 -7.95 13.50 -17.77
C ASP A 157 -6.51 13.09 -18.09
N PHE A 158 -5.52 13.83 -17.58
CA PHE A 158 -4.12 13.49 -17.75
C PHE A 158 -3.77 12.10 -17.18
N ILE A 159 -4.33 11.75 -16.00
CA ILE A 159 -4.16 10.41 -15.42
C ILE A 159 -4.80 9.35 -16.30
N LEU A 160 -6.05 9.57 -16.73
CA LEU A 160 -6.78 8.62 -17.55
C LEU A 160 -6.06 8.35 -18.87
N ASP A 161 -5.57 9.38 -19.53
CA ASP A 161 -4.80 9.26 -20.76
C ASP A 161 -3.49 8.49 -20.53
N SER A 162 -2.78 8.80 -19.44
CA SER A 162 -1.52 8.15 -19.09
C SER A 162 -1.65 6.65 -18.81
N TYR A 163 -2.80 6.23 -18.30
CA TYR A 163 -3.11 4.83 -17.97
C TYR A 163 -4.07 4.15 -18.96
N SER A 164 -4.43 4.81 -20.08
CA SER A 164 -5.42 4.32 -21.03
C SER A 164 -5.11 2.91 -21.54
N PHE A 165 -3.83 2.66 -21.90
CA PHE A 165 -3.37 1.34 -22.33
C PHE A 165 -3.55 0.30 -21.22
N THR A 166 -3.11 0.61 -20.00
CA THR A 166 -3.20 -0.31 -18.86
C THR A 166 -4.66 -0.64 -18.54
N TYR A 167 -5.54 0.35 -18.55
CA TYR A 167 -6.97 0.12 -18.32
C TYR A 167 -7.62 -0.71 -19.43
N SER A 168 -7.21 -0.49 -20.68
CA SER A 168 -7.68 -1.28 -21.82
C SER A 168 -7.29 -2.76 -21.69
N GLU A 169 -6.03 -3.02 -21.30
CA GLU A 169 -5.54 -4.39 -21.06
C GLU A 169 -6.28 -5.07 -19.88
N LEU A 170 -6.49 -4.35 -18.79
CA LEU A 170 -7.26 -4.88 -17.65
C LEU A 170 -8.70 -5.21 -18.05
N LEU A 171 -9.35 -4.32 -18.80
CA LEU A 171 -10.72 -4.58 -19.30
C LEU A 171 -10.73 -5.76 -20.26
N TYR A 172 -9.72 -5.92 -21.11
CA TYR A 172 -9.63 -7.04 -22.03
C TYR A 172 -9.57 -8.41 -21.31
N GLN A 173 -8.90 -8.46 -20.15
CA GLN A 173 -8.77 -9.67 -19.34
C GLN A 173 -10.04 -10.06 -18.57
N LEU A 174 -11.00 -9.13 -18.41
CA LEU A 174 -12.24 -9.40 -17.69
C LEU A 174 -13.26 -10.17 -18.57
N PRO A 175 -13.95 -11.18 -18.01
CA PRO A 175 -15.10 -11.79 -18.65
C PRO A 175 -16.20 -10.75 -18.97
N GLU A 176 -16.93 -10.95 -20.07
CA GLU A 176 -17.93 -9.96 -20.55
C GLU A 176 -18.95 -9.57 -19.48
N LYS A 177 -19.48 -10.54 -18.74
CA LYS A 177 -20.42 -10.29 -17.64
C LYS A 177 -19.85 -9.40 -16.53
N GLN A 178 -18.55 -9.49 -16.27
CA GLN A 178 -17.88 -8.62 -15.28
C GLN A 178 -17.71 -7.21 -15.81
N LYS A 179 -17.44 -7.04 -17.11
CA LYS A 179 -17.39 -5.71 -17.75
C LYS A 179 -18.75 -5.04 -17.70
N GLU A 180 -19.81 -5.76 -18.06
CA GLU A 180 -21.20 -5.25 -17.99
C GLU A 180 -21.56 -4.80 -16.57
N LEU A 181 -21.21 -5.60 -15.57
CA LEU A 181 -21.43 -5.27 -14.17
C LEU A 181 -20.65 -4.02 -13.76
N MET A 182 -19.36 -3.90 -14.12
CA MET A 182 -18.57 -2.70 -13.85
C MET A 182 -19.17 -1.45 -14.49
N ILE A 183 -19.62 -1.55 -15.75
CA ILE A 183 -20.27 -0.43 -16.44
C ILE A 183 -21.56 -0.03 -15.73
N ALA A 184 -22.36 -1.00 -15.29
CA ALA A 184 -23.58 -0.72 -14.53
C ALA A 184 -23.28 -0.02 -13.20
N ILE A 185 -22.30 -0.50 -12.44
CA ILE A 185 -21.85 0.14 -11.19
C ILE A 185 -21.38 1.58 -11.43
N CYS A 186 -20.60 1.82 -12.50
CA CYS A 186 -20.13 3.16 -12.84
C CYS A 186 -21.28 4.12 -13.22
N LYS A 187 -22.35 3.62 -13.85
CA LYS A 187 -23.52 4.44 -14.24
C LYS A 187 -24.45 4.75 -13.09
N GLU A 188 -24.65 3.82 -12.19
CA GLU A 188 -25.63 3.92 -11.10
C GLU A 188 -25.01 4.34 -9.75
N GLY A 189 -23.69 4.43 -9.68
CA GLY A 189 -22.97 4.62 -8.43
C GLY A 189 -22.71 3.30 -7.69
N LYS A 190 -22.43 3.37 -6.38
CA LYS A 190 -22.18 2.17 -5.58
C LYS A 190 -23.36 1.21 -5.64
N ALA A 191 -23.14 -0.01 -6.11
CA ALA A 191 -24.13 -1.06 -5.98
C ALA A 191 -24.34 -1.32 -4.48
N THR A 192 -25.53 -1.00 -3.99
CA THR A 192 -25.98 -1.46 -2.67
C THR A 192 -26.31 -2.94 -2.81
N ALA A 193 -25.57 -3.78 -2.08
CA ALA A 193 -25.94 -5.18 -1.91
C ALA A 193 -27.18 -5.31 -1.04
#